data_cb516274aae9e29829d4f27e0e7d71d7
#
_entry.id   cb516274aae9e29829d4f27e0e7d71d7
#
_cell.length_a   1.000
_cell.length_b   1.000
_cell.length_c   1.000
_cell.angle_alpha   90.00
_cell.angle_beta   90.00
_cell.angle_gamma   90.00
#
_symmetry.space_group_name_H-M   'P 1'
#
loop_
_entity.id
_entity.type
_entity.pdbx_description
1 polymer ?
#
loop_
_entity_poly.entity_id
_entity_poly.type
_entity_poly.pdbx_seq_one_letter_code
_entity_poly.pdbx_strand_id
1 'polypeptide(L)'
;MQTIVWDVDDVLNSLMHAWFTEAWMKEHPECRIEYSGLTENPPHFILGVALEQYLASLDAFRETESGMHLTPNAAVLDWFGQYGSSFRHIALTARPLRTAPEAACWVMRHFGLWIRCFGVVPTRVGEDVPVYDRGKGDYLRWLGKGDVLVDDGEENLNQATELGLRTVAWPQPWNGSTQDTTKALLELTAKAAGGD
;
A
#
# COMPACT_ATOMS: atom_id res chain seq x y z
N MET A 1 -13.56 -20.13 -1.78
CA MET A 1 -12.16 -19.67 -1.62
C MET A 1 -12.25 -18.16 -1.46
N GLN A 2 -11.78 -17.65 -0.34
CA GLN A 2 -11.82 -16.22 -0.03
C GLN A 2 -10.78 -15.45 -0.83
N THR A 3 -11.06 -14.17 -1.03
CA THR A 3 -10.24 -13.24 -1.80
C THR A 3 -9.67 -12.17 -0.86
N ILE A 4 -8.35 -12.08 -0.82
CA ILE A 4 -7.64 -11.05 -0.06
C ILE A 4 -7.20 -9.96 -1.04
N VAL A 5 -7.52 -8.72 -0.72
CA VAL A 5 -7.07 -7.53 -1.44
C VAL A 5 -5.91 -6.92 -0.67
N TRP A 6 -4.81 -6.66 -1.35
CA TRP A 6 -3.58 -6.13 -0.78
C TRP A 6 -3.30 -4.75 -1.32
N ASP A 7 -3.06 -3.80 -0.44
CA ASP A 7 -2.35 -2.60 -0.88
C ASP A 7 -0.93 -2.96 -1.31
N VAL A 8 -0.35 -2.15 -2.17
CA VAL A 8 0.99 -2.38 -2.71
C VAL A 8 2.03 -1.59 -1.94
N ASP A 9 1.88 -0.26 -1.90
CA ASP A 9 2.82 0.62 -1.24
C ASP A 9 2.68 0.52 0.27
N ASP A 10 3.81 0.31 0.95
CA ASP A 10 3.91 0.21 2.40
C ASP A 10 3.20 -1.01 3.04
N VAL A 11 2.67 -1.93 2.21
CA VAL A 11 2.19 -3.26 2.60
C VAL A 11 3.03 -4.35 1.93
N LEU A 12 2.99 -4.47 0.60
CA LEU A 12 3.80 -5.45 -0.13
C LEU A 12 5.28 -5.03 -0.23
N ASN A 13 5.55 -3.74 -0.21
CA ASN A 13 6.88 -3.12 -0.15
C ASN A 13 6.97 -2.11 0.99
N SER A 14 8.06 -1.36 1.06
CA SER A 14 8.28 -0.28 2.04
C SER A 14 8.63 1.03 1.31
N LEU A 15 7.72 1.49 0.44
CA LEU A 15 7.95 2.67 -0.40
C LEU A 15 8.31 3.92 0.41
N MET A 16 7.51 4.24 1.41
CA MET A 16 7.71 5.46 2.22
C MET A 16 9.03 5.42 2.99
N HIS A 17 9.41 4.26 3.51
CA HIS A 17 10.70 4.11 4.20
C HIS A 17 11.87 4.30 3.22
N ALA A 18 11.81 3.69 2.04
CA ALA A 18 12.85 3.82 1.03
C ALA A 18 12.94 5.27 0.52
N TRP A 19 11.81 5.89 0.17
CA TRP A 19 11.77 7.30 -0.23
C TRP A 19 12.36 8.20 0.84
N PHE A 20 11.95 8.03 2.10
CA PHE A 20 12.40 8.89 3.20
C PHE A 20 13.93 8.79 3.39
N THR A 21 14.48 7.58 3.36
CA THR A 21 15.91 7.35 3.61
C THR A 21 16.79 7.61 2.40
N GLU A 22 16.32 7.32 1.19
CA GLU A 22 17.15 7.35 -0.01
C GLU A 22 17.00 8.65 -0.81
N ALA A 23 15.86 9.35 -0.71
CA ALA A 23 15.61 10.62 -1.38
C ALA A 23 15.51 11.76 -0.36
N TRP A 24 14.46 11.76 0.47
CA TRP A 24 14.17 12.89 1.36
C TRP A 24 15.34 13.31 2.24
N MET A 25 15.93 12.38 2.98
CA MET A 25 17.04 12.68 3.90
C MET A 25 18.32 13.14 3.17
N LYS A 26 18.50 12.76 1.91
CA LYS A 26 19.64 13.24 1.10
C LYS A 26 19.42 14.65 0.58
N GLU A 27 18.17 14.99 0.23
CA GLU A 27 17.79 16.32 -0.24
C GLU A 27 17.67 17.32 0.92
N HIS A 28 17.37 16.83 2.14
CA HIS A 28 17.13 17.61 3.35
C HIS A 28 18.04 17.16 4.50
N PRO A 29 19.38 17.37 4.41
CA PRO A 29 20.33 16.91 5.44
C PRO A 29 20.15 17.60 6.79
N GLU A 30 19.41 18.73 6.83
CA GLU A 30 18.99 19.43 8.06
C GLU A 30 17.84 18.74 8.78
N CYS A 31 17.08 17.88 8.12
CA CYS A 31 15.97 17.14 8.71
C CYS A 31 16.45 16.31 9.90
N ARG A 32 15.75 16.43 11.05
CA ARG A 32 16.07 15.70 12.29
C ARG A 32 14.97 14.70 12.65
N ILE A 33 13.98 14.54 11.78
CA ILE A 33 12.88 13.61 11.96
C ILE A 33 13.39 12.21 11.59
N GLU A 34 13.06 11.22 12.41
CA GLU A 34 13.26 9.82 12.07
C GLU A 34 12.02 9.29 11.34
N TYR A 35 12.15 8.19 10.61
CA TYR A 35 11.03 7.57 9.90
C TYR A 35 9.85 7.28 10.84
N SER A 36 10.12 6.82 12.05
CA SER A 36 9.13 6.58 13.11
C SER A 36 8.36 7.83 13.54
N GLY A 37 8.90 9.01 13.25
CA GLY A 37 8.24 10.31 13.50
C GLY A 37 7.27 10.73 12.42
N LEU A 38 7.15 10.01 11.31
CA LEU A 38 6.17 10.26 10.26
C LEU A 38 4.78 9.74 10.69
N THR A 39 4.16 10.42 11.64
CA THR A 39 2.89 10.01 12.26
C THR A 39 1.64 10.42 11.50
N GLU A 40 1.80 10.90 10.27
CA GLU A 40 0.73 11.25 9.32
C GLU A 40 1.08 10.74 7.92
N ASN A 41 0.08 10.42 7.13
CA ASN A 41 0.21 10.15 5.70
C ASN A 41 -0.92 10.85 4.94
N PRO A 42 -0.60 11.88 4.14
CA PRO A 42 0.73 12.38 3.74
C PRO A 42 1.45 13.17 4.87
N PRO A 43 2.79 13.01 5.03
CA PRO A 43 3.57 13.57 6.14
C PRO A 43 4.03 15.03 5.89
N HIS A 44 3.45 15.74 4.94
CA HIS A 44 3.92 17.06 4.48
C HIS A 44 3.92 18.13 5.58
N PHE A 45 2.96 18.10 6.53
CA PHE A 45 2.95 19.01 7.66
C PHE A 45 4.12 18.74 8.61
N ILE A 46 4.38 17.47 8.94
CA ILE A 46 5.50 17.07 9.80
C ILE A 46 6.83 17.46 9.15
N LEU A 47 6.93 17.30 7.84
CA LEU A 47 8.13 17.64 7.07
C LEU A 47 8.27 19.17 6.81
N GLY A 48 7.25 19.95 7.12
CA GLY A 48 7.26 21.42 6.97
C GLY A 48 7.25 21.88 5.51
N VAL A 49 6.64 21.13 4.60
CA VAL A 49 6.58 21.43 3.17
C VAL A 49 5.14 21.45 2.65
N ALA A 50 4.93 22.02 1.47
CA ALA A 50 3.64 21.95 0.79
C ALA A 50 3.33 20.51 0.35
N LEU A 51 2.04 20.15 0.31
CA LEU A 51 1.60 18.83 -0.14
C LEU A 51 2.11 18.49 -1.54
N GLU A 52 2.06 19.45 -2.46
CA GLU A 52 2.52 19.30 -3.84
C GLU A 52 4.02 19.00 -3.92
N GLN A 53 4.82 19.60 -3.04
CA GLN A 53 6.27 19.36 -2.98
C GLN A 53 6.56 17.93 -2.50
N TYR A 54 5.89 17.50 -1.43
CA TYR A 54 5.98 16.11 -0.94
C TYR A 54 5.59 15.11 -2.04
N LEU A 55 4.42 15.34 -2.66
CA LEU A 55 3.91 14.44 -3.69
C LEU A 55 4.83 14.38 -4.92
N ALA A 56 5.41 15.51 -5.33
CA ALA A 56 6.36 15.56 -6.44
C ALA A 56 7.64 14.78 -6.11
N SER A 57 8.18 14.91 -4.90
CA SER A 57 9.35 14.17 -4.44
C SER A 57 9.09 12.66 -4.38
N LEU A 58 7.95 12.24 -3.81
CA LEU A 58 7.58 10.82 -3.75
C LEU A 58 7.37 10.22 -5.14
N ASP A 59 6.72 10.96 -6.04
CA ASP A 59 6.48 10.49 -7.41
C ASP A 59 7.79 10.40 -8.21
N ALA A 60 8.70 11.37 -8.04
CA ALA A 60 10.03 11.31 -8.64
C ALA A 60 10.81 10.10 -8.15
N PHE A 61 10.73 9.78 -6.86
CA PHE A 61 11.37 8.58 -6.30
C PHE A 61 10.81 7.29 -6.90
N ARG A 62 9.48 7.19 -7.10
CA ARG A 62 8.85 6.02 -7.74
C ARG A 62 9.40 5.73 -9.14
N GLU A 63 9.89 6.77 -9.84
CA GLU A 63 10.46 6.69 -11.20
C GLU A 63 11.97 6.41 -11.20
N THR A 64 12.61 6.39 -10.04
CA THR A 64 14.03 6.01 -9.91
C THR A 64 14.21 4.50 -9.99
N GLU A 65 15.45 4.06 -10.27
CA GLU A 65 15.79 2.64 -10.25
C GLU A 65 15.52 2.01 -8.88
N SER A 66 15.85 2.71 -7.77
CA SER A 66 15.54 2.27 -6.40
C SER A 66 14.05 2.12 -6.17
N GLY A 67 13.24 3.11 -6.58
CA GLY A 67 11.78 3.08 -6.41
C GLY A 67 11.09 1.99 -7.25
N MET A 68 11.62 1.69 -8.45
CA MET A 68 11.10 0.62 -9.30
C MET A 68 11.51 -0.79 -8.85
N HIS A 69 12.61 -0.92 -8.08
CA HIS A 69 13.17 -2.20 -7.66
C HIS A 69 13.17 -2.40 -6.14
N LEU A 70 12.16 -1.85 -5.46
CA LEU A 70 12.01 -2.03 -4.01
C LEU A 70 12.04 -3.52 -3.63
N THR A 71 12.68 -3.82 -2.50
CA THR A 71 12.63 -5.16 -1.94
C THR A 71 11.23 -5.45 -1.42
N PRO A 72 10.63 -6.61 -1.73
CA PRO A 72 9.35 -6.99 -1.17
C PRO A 72 9.45 -7.17 0.35
N ASN A 73 8.35 -6.93 1.04
CA ASN A 73 8.26 -7.17 2.47
C ASN A 73 8.47 -8.67 2.76
N ALA A 74 9.55 -9.01 3.43
CA ALA A 74 9.95 -10.39 3.66
C ALA A 74 8.89 -11.19 4.43
N ALA A 75 8.28 -10.57 5.47
CA ALA A 75 7.27 -11.23 6.27
C ALA A 75 6.00 -11.55 5.45
N VAL A 76 5.63 -10.63 4.54
CA VAL A 76 4.50 -10.87 3.62
C VAL A 76 4.84 -11.98 2.62
N LEU A 77 6.05 -11.95 2.06
CA LEU A 77 6.49 -12.98 1.11
C LEU A 77 6.52 -14.37 1.75
N ASP A 78 7.01 -14.47 2.99
CA ASP A 78 7.01 -15.72 3.78
C ASP A 78 5.57 -16.20 4.04
N TRP A 79 4.65 -15.29 4.38
CA TRP A 79 3.24 -15.60 4.54
C TRP A 79 2.62 -16.15 3.24
N PHE A 80 2.91 -15.53 2.10
CA PHE A 80 2.47 -16.03 0.80
C PHE A 80 3.01 -17.43 0.51
N GLY A 81 4.28 -17.68 0.84
CA GLY A 81 4.88 -19.01 0.68
C GLY A 81 4.17 -20.08 1.50
N GLN A 82 3.64 -19.72 2.68
CA GLN A 82 3.03 -20.64 3.61
C GLN A 82 1.51 -20.79 3.38
N TYR A 83 0.80 -19.69 3.12
CA TYR A 83 -0.67 -19.65 3.10
C TYR A 83 -1.27 -19.20 1.76
N GLY A 84 -0.48 -18.57 0.89
CA GLY A 84 -0.98 -17.89 -0.30
C GLY A 84 -1.82 -18.79 -1.23
N SER A 85 -1.48 -20.05 -1.34
CA SER A 85 -2.23 -21.00 -2.20
C SER A 85 -3.64 -21.31 -1.69
N SER A 86 -3.98 -20.95 -0.45
CA SER A 86 -5.29 -21.20 0.15
C SER A 86 -6.33 -20.13 -0.19
N PHE A 87 -5.91 -19.02 -0.79
CA PHE A 87 -6.75 -17.84 -1.04
C PHE A 87 -6.59 -17.35 -2.48
N ARG A 88 -7.50 -16.49 -2.91
CA ARG A 88 -7.30 -15.64 -4.09
C ARG A 88 -6.74 -14.30 -3.66
N HIS A 89 -5.94 -13.68 -4.53
CA HIS A 89 -5.28 -12.42 -4.21
C HIS A 89 -5.44 -11.41 -5.33
N ILE A 90 -5.68 -10.17 -4.91
CA ILE A 90 -5.76 -8.98 -5.77
C ILE A 90 -4.79 -7.97 -5.17
N ALA A 91 -3.94 -7.36 -5.99
CA ALA A 91 -3.22 -6.15 -5.60
C ALA A 91 -4.05 -4.93 -6.04
N LEU A 92 -4.26 -3.98 -5.14
CA LEU A 92 -5.00 -2.74 -5.39
C LEU A 92 -4.21 -1.56 -4.83
N THR A 93 -3.72 -0.70 -5.70
CA THR A 93 -2.93 0.47 -5.32
C THR A 93 -3.60 1.78 -5.70
N ALA A 94 -3.37 2.82 -4.90
CA ALA A 94 -3.75 4.19 -5.19
C ALA A 94 -2.50 5.01 -5.50
N ARG A 95 -2.23 5.28 -6.79
CA ARG A 95 -1.02 5.96 -7.27
C ARG A 95 -1.25 6.69 -8.60
N PRO A 96 -0.32 7.59 -9.00
CA PRO A 96 -0.37 8.17 -10.34
C PRO A 96 -0.38 7.09 -11.42
N LEU A 97 -1.25 7.25 -12.42
CA LEU A 97 -1.42 6.22 -13.45
C LEU A 97 -0.12 5.97 -14.24
N ARG A 98 0.71 7.01 -14.44
CA ARG A 98 2.00 6.88 -15.12
C ARG A 98 2.99 5.94 -14.44
N THR A 99 2.85 5.73 -13.12
CA THR A 99 3.72 4.81 -12.34
C THR A 99 3.10 3.41 -12.16
N ALA A 100 1.88 3.20 -12.65
CA ALA A 100 1.17 1.93 -12.47
C ALA A 100 1.78 0.75 -13.26
N PRO A 101 2.30 0.92 -14.49
CA PRO A 101 2.90 -0.18 -15.24
C PRO A 101 4.07 -0.83 -14.51
N GLU A 102 4.99 -0.03 -13.95
CA GLU A 102 6.16 -0.50 -13.20
C GLU A 102 5.73 -1.21 -11.92
N ALA A 103 4.73 -0.66 -11.21
CA ALA A 103 4.17 -1.31 -10.04
C ALA A 103 3.53 -2.66 -10.37
N ALA A 104 2.78 -2.75 -11.46
CA ALA A 104 2.20 -4.02 -11.91
C ALA A 104 3.31 -5.03 -12.27
N CYS A 105 4.35 -4.60 -12.99
CA CYS A 105 5.51 -5.45 -13.29
C CYS A 105 6.21 -5.92 -12.01
N TRP A 106 6.37 -5.03 -11.02
CA TRP A 106 6.96 -5.34 -9.72
C TRP A 106 6.12 -6.39 -8.97
N VAL A 107 4.80 -6.18 -8.87
CA VAL A 107 3.89 -7.15 -8.23
C VAL A 107 3.96 -8.50 -8.92
N MET A 108 3.92 -8.53 -10.25
CA MET A 108 3.99 -9.79 -11.01
C MET A 108 5.35 -10.51 -10.86
N ARG A 109 6.44 -9.76 -10.72
CA ARG A 109 7.78 -10.32 -10.52
C ARG A 109 7.91 -11.01 -9.16
N HIS A 110 7.39 -10.38 -8.09
CA HIS A 110 7.61 -10.86 -6.73
C HIS A 110 6.46 -11.75 -6.19
N PHE A 111 5.22 -11.46 -6.61
CA PHE A 111 4.02 -12.11 -6.07
C PHE A 111 3.17 -12.80 -7.16
N GLY A 112 3.59 -12.79 -8.42
CA GLY A 112 2.81 -13.32 -9.55
C GLY A 112 2.50 -14.82 -9.49
N LEU A 113 3.16 -15.57 -8.58
CA LEU A 113 2.76 -16.93 -8.29
C LEU A 113 1.34 -16.99 -7.67
N TRP A 114 0.97 -15.99 -6.89
CA TRP A 114 -0.29 -15.93 -6.15
C TRP A 114 -1.20 -14.80 -6.62
N ILE A 115 -0.67 -13.57 -6.80
CA ILE A 115 -1.40 -12.39 -7.24
C ILE A 115 -1.45 -12.37 -8.77
N ARG A 116 -2.64 -12.45 -9.36
CA ARG A 116 -2.87 -12.44 -10.81
C ARG A 116 -3.86 -11.37 -11.26
N CYS A 117 -4.28 -10.51 -10.34
CA CYS A 117 -5.13 -9.36 -10.61
C CYS A 117 -4.50 -8.13 -9.97
N PHE A 118 -4.30 -7.09 -10.78
CA PHE A 118 -3.77 -5.80 -10.35
C PHE A 118 -4.76 -4.71 -10.70
N GLY A 119 -5.17 -3.94 -9.71
CA GLY A 119 -6.02 -2.78 -9.85
C GLY A 119 -5.27 -1.51 -9.48
N VAL A 120 -5.61 -0.41 -10.16
CA VAL A 120 -5.07 0.91 -9.85
C VAL A 120 -6.21 1.93 -9.77
N VAL A 121 -6.16 2.76 -8.74
CA VAL A 121 -6.98 3.95 -8.59
C VAL A 121 -6.06 5.16 -8.82
N PRO A 122 -6.25 5.92 -9.91
CA PRO A 122 -5.45 7.12 -10.16
C PRO A 122 -5.68 8.16 -9.07
N THR A 123 -4.60 8.67 -8.46
CA THR A 123 -4.67 9.57 -7.29
C THR A 123 -4.28 11.00 -7.59
N ARG A 124 -3.82 11.33 -8.80
CA ARG A 124 -3.36 12.68 -9.12
C ARG A 124 -4.39 13.50 -9.86
N VAL A 125 -4.77 14.61 -9.24
CA VAL A 125 -5.48 15.69 -9.92
C VAL A 125 -4.49 16.32 -10.92
N GLY A 126 -4.86 16.34 -12.20
CA GLY A 126 -4.00 16.92 -13.26
C GLY A 126 -3.39 15.89 -14.22
N GLU A 127 -3.46 14.60 -13.95
CA GLU A 127 -3.33 13.60 -15.01
C GLU A 127 -4.62 13.66 -15.86
N ASP A 128 -4.46 13.84 -17.18
CA ASP A 128 -5.60 13.85 -18.12
C ASP A 128 -6.07 12.40 -18.36
N VAL A 129 -6.66 11.82 -17.34
CA VAL A 129 -7.16 10.45 -17.34
C VAL A 129 -8.61 10.40 -16.89
N PRO A 130 -9.44 9.51 -17.44
CA PRO A 130 -10.80 9.32 -16.94
C PRO A 130 -10.80 8.90 -15.45
N VAL A 131 -11.58 9.59 -14.64
CA VAL A 131 -11.75 9.26 -13.22
C VAL A 131 -13.03 8.44 -13.07
N TYR A 132 -12.89 7.16 -12.86
CA TYR A 132 -14.01 6.24 -12.61
C TYR A 132 -14.23 6.03 -11.11
N ASP A 133 -13.16 6.04 -10.33
CA ASP A 133 -13.14 5.77 -8.89
C ASP A 133 -12.47 6.93 -8.15
N ARG A 134 -13.07 7.39 -7.04
CA ARG A 134 -12.51 8.45 -6.20
C ARG A 134 -11.49 7.90 -5.19
N GLY A 135 -11.54 6.60 -4.93
CA GLY A 135 -10.69 5.90 -3.99
C GLY A 135 -10.85 4.39 -4.10
N LYS A 136 -10.13 3.66 -3.26
CA LYS A 136 -10.19 2.19 -3.25
C LYS A 136 -11.59 1.66 -2.94
N GLY A 137 -12.39 2.36 -2.13
CA GLY A 137 -13.76 1.96 -1.83
C GLY A 137 -14.66 1.90 -3.06
N ASP A 138 -14.59 2.90 -3.95
CA ASP A 138 -15.38 2.89 -5.19
C ASP A 138 -14.94 1.74 -6.10
N TYR A 139 -13.63 1.52 -6.23
CA TYR A 139 -13.08 0.42 -7.00
C TYR A 139 -13.54 -0.95 -6.45
N LEU A 140 -13.49 -1.15 -5.13
CA LEU A 140 -13.94 -2.39 -4.48
C LEU A 140 -15.43 -2.63 -4.68
N ARG A 141 -16.24 -1.56 -4.61
CA ARG A 141 -17.69 -1.63 -4.86
C ARG A 141 -17.97 -2.05 -6.30
N TRP A 142 -17.27 -1.46 -7.27
CA TRP A 142 -17.38 -1.84 -8.68
C TRP A 142 -16.90 -3.28 -8.93
N LEU A 143 -15.77 -3.67 -8.34
CA LEU A 143 -15.21 -5.00 -8.50
C LEU A 143 -16.15 -6.10 -7.94
N GLY A 144 -16.87 -5.78 -6.85
CA GLY A 144 -17.78 -6.71 -6.18
C GLY A 144 -17.11 -7.99 -5.67
N LYS A 145 -15.79 -7.94 -5.47
CA LYS A 145 -14.96 -9.04 -4.99
C LYS A 145 -13.97 -8.53 -3.95
N GLY A 146 -13.78 -9.35 -2.93
CA GLY A 146 -12.91 -9.08 -1.79
C GLY A 146 -13.61 -9.53 -0.53
N ASP A 147 -12.92 -10.30 0.30
CA ASP A 147 -13.41 -10.73 1.61
C ASP A 147 -12.62 -10.07 2.72
N VAL A 148 -11.34 -9.79 2.47
CA VAL A 148 -10.43 -9.11 3.40
C VAL A 148 -9.63 -8.06 2.64
N LEU A 149 -9.50 -6.85 3.19
CA LEU A 149 -8.55 -5.82 2.75
C LEU A 149 -7.39 -5.72 3.75
N VAL A 150 -6.15 -5.73 3.24
CA VAL A 150 -4.93 -5.39 3.99
C VAL A 150 -4.41 -4.06 3.46
N ASP A 151 -4.39 -3.03 4.31
CA ASP A 151 -4.05 -1.66 3.91
C ASP A 151 -3.45 -0.90 5.11
N ASP A 152 -2.60 0.08 4.87
CA ASP A 152 -2.03 0.94 5.91
C ASP A 152 -2.85 2.24 6.12
N GLY A 153 -3.74 2.58 5.19
CA GLY A 153 -4.55 3.78 5.18
C GLY A 153 -5.89 3.57 5.90
N GLU A 154 -6.13 4.34 6.97
CA GLU A 154 -7.36 4.25 7.77
C GLU A 154 -8.62 4.52 6.93
N GLU A 155 -8.58 5.50 6.01
CA GLU A 155 -9.71 5.81 5.13
C GLU A 155 -10.09 4.61 4.25
N ASN A 156 -9.11 3.92 3.67
CA ASN A 156 -9.34 2.73 2.83
C ASN A 156 -9.95 1.59 3.65
N LEU A 157 -9.45 1.37 4.88
CA LEU A 157 -9.98 0.35 5.79
C LEU A 157 -11.43 0.65 6.18
N ASN A 158 -11.75 1.91 6.49
CA ASN A 158 -13.09 2.34 6.84
C ASN A 158 -14.06 2.12 5.66
N GLN A 159 -13.70 2.56 4.46
CA GLN A 159 -14.49 2.36 3.24
C GLN A 159 -14.72 0.86 2.94
N ALA A 160 -13.70 0.01 3.12
CA ALA A 160 -13.83 -1.43 2.95
C ALA A 160 -14.76 -2.07 3.99
N THR A 161 -14.68 -1.61 5.24
CA THR A 161 -15.57 -2.06 6.32
C THR A 161 -17.03 -1.71 6.02
N GLU A 162 -17.31 -0.51 5.51
CA GLU A 162 -18.65 -0.11 5.06
C GLU A 162 -19.19 -0.98 3.92
N LEU A 163 -18.31 -1.56 3.11
CA LEU A 163 -18.65 -2.52 2.06
C LEU A 163 -18.81 -3.95 2.56
N GLY A 164 -18.60 -4.19 3.87
CA GLY A 164 -18.69 -5.50 4.49
C GLY A 164 -17.46 -6.38 4.35
N LEU A 165 -16.31 -5.81 3.93
CA LEU A 165 -15.06 -6.53 3.96
C LEU A 165 -14.50 -6.55 5.38
N ARG A 166 -13.83 -7.63 5.77
CA ARG A 166 -12.95 -7.63 6.94
C ARG A 166 -11.68 -6.86 6.58
N THR A 167 -11.11 -6.18 7.55
CA THR A 167 -9.93 -5.33 7.33
C THR A 167 -8.79 -5.70 8.25
N VAL A 168 -7.57 -5.60 7.75
CA VAL A 168 -6.34 -5.74 8.54
C VAL A 168 -5.52 -4.47 8.36
N ALA A 169 -5.34 -3.71 9.42
CA ALA A 169 -4.49 -2.53 9.43
C ALA A 169 -3.02 -2.97 9.40
N TRP A 170 -2.33 -2.64 8.30
CA TRP A 170 -0.91 -2.91 8.20
C TRP A 170 -0.12 -1.88 9.03
N PRO A 171 0.76 -2.31 9.94
CA PRO A 171 1.42 -1.42 10.88
C PRO A 171 2.38 -0.46 10.17
N GLN A 172 2.13 0.83 10.36
CA GLN A 172 2.96 1.93 9.89
C GLN A 172 2.99 3.06 10.94
N PRO A 173 4.01 3.95 10.95
CA PRO A 173 4.07 5.03 11.92
C PRO A 173 2.83 5.93 11.94
N TRP A 174 2.19 6.14 10.80
CA TRP A 174 1.08 7.09 10.63
C TRP A 174 -0.30 6.54 10.99
N ASN A 175 -0.46 5.25 11.20
CA ASN A 175 -1.77 4.71 11.55
C ASN A 175 -1.90 4.34 13.03
N GLY A 176 -0.90 4.69 13.85
CA GLY A 176 -0.92 4.47 15.29
C GLY A 176 -1.01 3.00 15.69
N SER A 177 -0.82 2.07 14.76
CA SER A 177 -0.86 0.64 15.07
C SER A 177 0.27 0.28 16.03
N THR A 178 -0.09 -0.29 17.16
CA THR A 178 0.85 -0.87 18.14
C THR A 178 1.21 -2.31 17.80
N GLN A 179 0.61 -2.86 16.75
CA GLN A 179 0.86 -4.22 16.31
C GLN A 179 2.19 -4.27 15.52
N ASP A 180 2.88 -5.38 15.63
CA ASP A 180 3.97 -5.71 14.69
C ASP A 180 3.41 -6.46 13.46
N THR A 181 4.22 -6.57 12.41
CA THR A 181 3.84 -7.26 11.18
C THR A 181 3.43 -8.71 11.40
N THR A 182 4.00 -9.39 12.40
CA THR A 182 3.67 -10.78 12.74
C THR A 182 2.23 -10.87 13.23
N LYS A 183 1.80 -9.95 14.10
CA LYS A 183 0.41 -9.92 14.60
C LYS A 183 -0.57 -9.59 13.50
N ALA A 184 -0.25 -8.64 12.60
CA ALA A 184 -1.09 -8.32 11.45
C ALA A 184 -1.28 -9.54 10.53
N LEU A 185 -0.23 -10.33 10.30
CA LEU A 185 -0.31 -11.55 9.48
C LEU A 185 -1.07 -12.68 10.19
N LEU A 186 -0.98 -12.82 11.51
CA LEU A 186 -1.80 -13.75 12.28
C LEU A 186 -3.28 -13.36 12.22
N GLU A 187 -3.59 -12.08 12.40
CA GLU A 187 -4.95 -11.53 12.26
C GLU A 187 -5.50 -11.78 10.86
N LEU A 188 -4.68 -11.52 9.82
CA LEU A 188 -5.05 -11.81 8.43
C LEU A 188 -5.41 -13.27 8.26
N THR A 189 -4.57 -14.18 8.75
CA THR A 189 -4.80 -15.62 8.63
C THR A 189 -6.11 -16.04 9.29
N ALA A 190 -6.39 -15.53 10.49
CA ALA A 190 -7.64 -15.80 11.21
C ALA A 190 -8.87 -15.27 10.44
N LYS A 191 -8.83 -14.01 10.03
CA LYS A 191 -9.91 -13.38 9.26
C LYS A 191 -10.12 -14.04 7.90
N ALA A 192 -9.05 -14.39 7.20
CA ALA A 192 -9.13 -15.06 5.91
C ALA A 192 -9.62 -16.52 6.01
N ALA A 193 -9.44 -17.19 7.15
CA ALA A 193 -10.00 -18.51 7.41
C ALA A 193 -11.50 -18.49 7.79
N GLY A 194 -12.10 -17.31 7.93
CA GLY A 194 -13.52 -17.17 8.30
C GLY A 194 -13.75 -17.10 9.82
N GLY A 195 -12.70 -16.89 10.60
CA GLY A 195 -12.81 -16.54 12.02
C GLY A 195 -13.33 -15.08 12.18
N ASP A 196 -14.28 -14.90 13.08
CA ASP A 196 -14.77 -13.59 13.51
C ASP A 196 -13.72 -12.84 14.32
#